data_dd3902594a7a2998b7962f1edffaa311
#
_entry.id   dd3902594a7a2998b7962f1edffaa311
#
_cell.length_a   1.000
_cell.length_b   1.000
_cell.length_c   1.000
_cell.angle_alpha   90.00
_cell.angle_beta   90.00
_cell.angle_gamma   90.00
#
_symmetry.space_group_name_H-M   'P 1'
#
loop_
_entity.id
_entity.type
_entity.pdbx_description
1 polymer ?
#
loop_
_entity_poly.entity_id
_entity_poly.type
_entity_poly.pdbx_seq_one_letter_code
_entity_poly.pdbx_strand_id
1 'polypeptide(L)'
;KNNEFAFEDLAPLMYIQYKTFGIKDKCQIKHVVIDEAQDYGEFQFDVLKSILKSNSMTILGDIAQGVHFYRGIENWKRFIDVEFKDVSVTYTTLKKTYRTTKEIMKIANKVINNLPDYEKEFIVLGEPVIDRKNSVYCKHIEEGSLIKNINERIMEHKKNGYKSIAIIGKDIKECKEIEKQISKIREDVKLIQGKDSKYNAGISVVPSYLAKGLEFDCVIIANANNERYSNNSLDIKLLYVAITRAMSKLDIFYTNTKSKILPC
;
A
#
# COMPACT_ATOMS: atom_id res chain seq x y z
N LYS A 1 -0.99 -10.15 -31.77
CA LYS A 1 -0.01 -10.38 -30.68
C LYS A 1 0.67 -9.03 -30.47
N ASN A 2 0.37 -8.35 -29.37
CA ASN A 2 0.98 -7.08 -29.05
C ASN A 2 2.44 -7.34 -28.68
N ASN A 3 3.39 -6.56 -29.21
CA ASN A 3 4.78 -6.57 -28.82
C ASN A 3 4.92 -5.80 -27.49
N GLU A 4 4.27 -6.29 -26.44
CA GLU A 4 4.29 -5.69 -25.10
C GLU A 4 5.00 -6.67 -24.17
N PHE A 5 5.89 -6.15 -23.33
CA PHE A 5 6.53 -6.88 -22.26
C PHE A 5 5.84 -6.56 -20.93
N ALA A 6 5.66 -7.56 -20.09
CA ALA A 6 5.23 -7.33 -18.72
C ALA A 6 6.37 -6.69 -17.90
N PHE A 7 6.02 -6.03 -16.81
CA PHE A 7 7.03 -5.45 -15.91
C PHE A 7 7.98 -6.54 -15.36
N GLU A 8 7.44 -7.72 -15.12
CA GLU A 8 8.17 -8.91 -14.65
C GLU A 8 9.23 -9.40 -15.64
N ASP A 9 9.08 -9.14 -16.94
CA ASP A 9 10.03 -9.52 -17.98
C ASP A 9 11.28 -8.65 -17.99
N LEU A 10 11.25 -7.46 -17.38
CA LEU A 10 12.37 -6.50 -17.47
C LEU A 10 13.65 -7.02 -16.84
N ALA A 11 13.58 -7.60 -15.65
CA ALA A 11 14.77 -8.11 -14.97
C ALA A 11 15.42 -9.28 -15.72
N PRO A 12 14.68 -10.32 -16.19
CA PRO A 12 15.23 -11.36 -17.06
C PRO A 12 15.85 -10.81 -18.35
N LEU A 13 15.19 -9.88 -19.01
CA LEU A 13 15.72 -9.27 -20.25
C LEU A 13 17.00 -8.49 -19.99
N MET A 14 17.05 -7.70 -18.94
CA MET A 14 18.26 -6.96 -18.52
C MET A 14 19.41 -7.92 -18.19
N TYR A 15 19.11 -9.03 -17.50
CA TYR A 15 20.11 -10.05 -17.17
C TYR A 15 20.67 -10.72 -18.42
N ILE A 16 19.82 -11.13 -19.36
CA ILE A 16 20.22 -11.71 -20.63
C ILE A 16 21.09 -10.72 -21.42
N GLN A 17 20.65 -9.46 -21.54
CA GLN A 17 21.39 -8.40 -22.21
C GLN A 17 22.78 -8.21 -21.58
N TYR A 18 22.84 -8.12 -20.25
CA TYR A 18 24.08 -7.99 -19.51
C TYR A 18 25.04 -9.17 -19.76
N LYS A 19 24.54 -10.40 -19.68
CA LYS A 19 25.34 -11.62 -19.89
C LYS A 19 25.83 -11.77 -21.32
N THR A 20 25.03 -11.34 -22.31
CA THR A 20 25.35 -11.54 -23.75
C THR A 20 26.23 -10.43 -24.28
N PHE A 21 25.97 -9.18 -23.93
CA PHE A 21 26.61 -8.02 -24.55
C PHE A 21 27.44 -7.16 -23.57
N GLY A 22 27.35 -7.47 -22.27
CA GLY A 22 27.91 -6.62 -21.23
C GLY A 22 27.19 -5.30 -21.09
N ILE A 23 27.76 -4.39 -20.30
CA ILE A 23 27.26 -3.01 -20.18
C ILE A 23 28.15 -2.12 -21.03
N LYS A 24 27.58 -1.54 -22.09
CA LYS A 24 28.32 -0.64 -23.02
C LYS A 24 28.73 0.66 -22.32
N ASP A 25 27.86 1.24 -21.53
CA ASP A 25 28.14 2.44 -20.76
C ASP A 25 28.37 2.07 -19.28
N LYS A 26 29.58 2.26 -18.80
CA LYS A 26 29.92 2.07 -17.38
C LYS A 26 29.25 3.20 -16.57
N CYS A 27 28.01 2.99 -16.17
CA CYS A 27 27.37 3.88 -15.22
C CYS A 27 28.18 3.84 -13.92
N GLN A 28 28.87 4.92 -13.59
CA GLN A 28 29.70 5.04 -12.40
C GLN A 28 28.82 5.38 -11.18
N ILE A 29 27.83 4.54 -10.91
CA ILE A 29 26.99 4.69 -9.72
C ILE A 29 27.79 4.20 -8.53
N LYS A 30 28.05 5.10 -7.58
CA LYS A 30 28.79 4.81 -6.35
C LYS A 30 27.89 4.29 -5.23
N HIS A 31 26.65 4.74 -5.19
CA HIS A 31 25.66 4.37 -4.19
C HIS A 31 24.27 4.35 -4.78
N VAL A 32 23.44 3.38 -4.37
CA VAL A 32 22.05 3.22 -4.83
C VAL A 32 21.12 3.31 -3.63
N VAL A 33 20.04 4.06 -3.77
CA VAL A 33 18.94 4.08 -2.81
C VAL A 33 17.74 3.39 -3.46
N ILE A 34 17.23 2.35 -2.79
CA ILE A 34 16.07 1.59 -3.23
C ILE A 34 14.97 1.80 -2.20
N ASP A 35 13.88 2.42 -2.61
CA ASP A 35 12.68 2.58 -1.79
C ASP A 35 11.62 1.55 -2.19
N GLU A 36 10.66 1.27 -1.29
CA GLU A 36 9.61 0.25 -1.47
C GLU A 36 10.18 -1.13 -1.84
N ALA A 37 11.33 -1.47 -1.26
CA ALA A 37 12.11 -2.65 -1.62
C ALA A 37 11.34 -3.97 -1.44
N GLN A 38 10.30 -4.01 -0.60
CA GLN A 38 9.44 -5.19 -0.43
C GLN A 38 8.67 -5.57 -1.71
N ASP A 39 8.63 -4.72 -2.74
CA ASP A 39 8.01 -5.03 -4.03
C ASP A 39 8.99 -5.64 -5.04
N TYR A 40 10.27 -5.73 -4.71
CA TYR A 40 11.31 -6.31 -5.55
C TYR A 40 11.64 -7.73 -5.10
N GLY A 41 11.78 -8.64 -6.04
CA GLY A 41 12.23 -10.01 -5.78
C GLY A 41 13.76 -10.13 -5.69
N GLU A 42 14.24 -11.21 -5.08
CA GLU A 42 15.68 -11.52 -4.94
C GLU A 42 16.40 -11.42 -6.30
N PHE A 43 15.83 -12.00 -7.36
CA PHE A 43 16.43 -11.95 -8.70
C PHE A 43 16.63 -10.54 -9.25
N GLN A 44 15.72 -9.60 -8.93
CA GLN A 44 15.89 -8.20 -9.34
C GLN A 44 17.08 -7.54 -8.64
N PHE A 45 17.32 -7.87 -7.38
CA PHE A 45 18.52 -7.42 -6.66
C PHE A 45 19.80 -8.03 -7.23
N ASP A 46 19.80 -9.31 -7.59
CA ASP A 46 20.92 -9.96 -8.27
C ASP A 46 21.28 -9.26 -9.59
N VAL A 47 20.27 -8.94 -10.39
CA VAL A 47 20.46 -8.21 -11.64
C VAL A 47 21.04 -6.82 -11.37
N LEU A 48 20.49 -6.08 -10.41
CA LEU A 48 20.98 -4.75 -10.04
C LEU A 48 22.44 -4.79 -9.57
N LYS A 49 22.79 -5.70 -8.66
CA LYS A 49 24.18 -5.87 -8.19
C LYS A 49 25.15 -6.19 -9.34
N SER A 50 24.74 -7.09 -10.24
CA SER A 50 25.53 -7.50 -11.40
C SER A 50 25.82 -6.34 -12.34
N ILE A 51 24.82 -5.48 -12.59
CA ILE A 51 24.90 -4.34 -13.49
C ILE A 51 25.67 -3.18 -12.86
N LEU A 52 25.41 -2.86 -11.62
CA LEU A 52 25.93 -1.68 -10.95
C LEU A 52 27.38 -1.85 -10.47
N LYS A 53 27.85 -3.08 -10.33
CA LYS A 53 29.19 -3.40 -9.79
C LYS A 53 29.50 -2.69 -8.47
N SER A 54 28.47 -2.34 -7.72
CA SER A 54 28.55 -1.67 -6.43
C SER A 54 27.68 -2.40 -5.41
N ASN A 55 28.25 -2.68 -4.24
CA ASN A 55 27.53 -3.21 -3.10
C ASN A 55 27.10 -2.10 -2.12
N SER A 56 27.37 -0.81 -2.48
CA SER A 56 26.96 0.31 -1.64
C SER A 56 25.52 0.67 -1.92
N MET A 57 24.62 0.24 -1.02
CA MET A 57 23.17 0.41 -1.18
C MET A 57 22.53 0.86 0.14
N THR A 58 21.50 1.69 0.03
CA THR A 58 20.52 1.94 1.09
C THR A 58 19.19 1.37 0.62
N ILE A 59 18.68 0.39 1.36
CA ILE A 59 17.47 -0.34 0.99
C ILE A 59 16.41 -0.05 2.04
N LEU A 60 15.27 0.50 1.61
CA LEU A 60 14.15 0.88 2.45
C LEU A 60 12.91 0.11 2.03
N GLY A 61 12.13 -0.36 2.99
CA GLY A 61 10.88 -1.05 2.68
C GLY A 61 10.09 -1.42 3.93
N ASP A 62 8.82 -1.72 3.71
CA ASP A 62 7.89 -2.17 4.75
C ASP A 62 7.17 -3.45 4.29
N ILE A 63 7.54 -4.58 4.88
CA ILE A 63 6.94 -5.90 4.56
C ILE A 63 5.44 -5.92 4.81
N ALA A 64 4.94 -5.14 5.80
CA ALA A 64 3.50 -5.03 6.06
C ALA A 64 2.73 -4.43 4.88
N GLN A 65 3.39 -3.64 4.02
CA GLN A 65 2.83 -3.05 2.81
C GLN A 65 3.11 -3.85 1.53
N GLY A 66 3.72 -5.04 1.65
CA GLY A 66 3.97 -5.95 0.53
C GLY A 66 2.69 -6.66 0.09
N VAL A 67 1.97 -6.09 -0.89
CA VAL A 67 0.74 -6.68 -1.46
C VAL A 67 1.02 -7.58 -2.68
N HIS A 68 2.24 -7.57 -3.19
CA HIS A 68 2.71 -8.39 -4.31
C HIS A 68 3.56 -9.57 -3.80
N PHE A 69 3.01 -10.38 -2.89
CA PHE A 69 3.71 -11.46 -2.19
C PHE A 69 4.43 -12.46 -3.12
N TYR A 70 3.93 -12.66 -4.35
CA TYR A 70 4.50 -13.61 -5.31
C TYR A 70 5.85 -13.18 -5.89
N ARG A 71 6.30 -11.94 -5.63
CA ARG A 71 7.55 -11.41 -6.18
C ARG A 71 8.35 -10.52 -5.22
N GLY A 72 7.88 -10.32 -4.00
CA GLY A 72 8.47 -9.39 -3.05
C GLY A 72 9.38 -10.05 -2.01
N ILE A 73 10.06 -9.22 -1.21
CA ILE A 73 10.80 -9.66 -0.04
C ILE A 73 9.80 -10.03 1.06
N GLU A 74 9.82 -11.30 1.48
CA GLU A 74 8.97 -11.78 2.57
C GLU A 74 9.64 -11.66 3.94
N ASN A 75 10.99 -11.67 3.97
CA ASN A 75 11.77 -11.76 5.17
C ASN A 75 13.10 -11.03 5.01
N TRP A 76 13.28 -9.94 5.77
CA TRP A 76 14.51 -9.14 5.72
C TRP A 76 15.77 -9.91 6.09
N LYS A 77 15.71 -10.77 7.13
CA LYS A 77 16.88 -11.54 7.55
C LYS A 77 17.32 -12.50 6.45
N ARG A 78 16.39 -13.29 5.92
CA ARG A 78 16.69 -14.19 4.80
C ARG A 78 17.26 -13.43 3.60
N PHE A 79 16.63 -12.32 3.24
CA PHE A 79 17.09 -11.47 2.15
C PHE A 79 18.52 -10.98 2.35
N ILE A 80 18.87 -10.50 3.57
CA ILE A 80 20.22 -10.06 3.91
C ILE A 80 21.20 -11.24 3.84
N ASP A 81 20.86 -12.38 4.43
CA ASP A 81 21.71 -13.57 4.49
C ASP A 81 22.00 -14.16 3.10
N VAL A 82 21.07 -14.04 2.16
CA VAL A 82 21.23 -14.56 0.78
C VAL A 82 21.91 -13.51 -0.11
N GLU A 83 21.36 -12.31 -0.17
CA GLU A 83 21.79 -11.30 -1.14
C GLU A 83 23.05 -10.53 -0.75
N PHE A 84 23.36 -10.46 0.55
CA PHE A 84 24.47 -9.64 1.08
C PHE A 84 25.39 -10.43 2.01
N LYS A 85 25.51 -11.74 1.79
CA LYS A 85 26.28 -12.67 2.64
C LYS A 85 27.72 -12.19 2.89
N ASP A 86 28.37 -11.63 1.88
CA ASP A 86 29.79 -11.25 1.93
C ASP A 86 29.99 -9.72 2.06
N VAL A 87 28.94 -9.00 2.50
CA VAL A 87 28.94 -7.55 2.62
C VAL A 87 28.59 -7.14 4.04
N SER A 88 29.24 -6.09 4.53
CA SER A 88 28.86 -5.50 5.83
C SER A 88 27.50 -4.82 5.72
N VAL A 89 26.52 -5.30 6.49
CA VAL A 89 25.16 -4.78 6.51
C VAL A 89 24.85 -4.18 7.88
N THR A 90 24.28 -2.97 7.88
CA THR A 90 23.67 -2.37 9.06
C THR A 90 22.17 -2.40 8.88
N TYR A 91 21.46 -3.17 9.70
CA TYR A 91 20.01 -3.25 9.72
C TYR A 91 19.42 -2.38 10.83
N THR A 92 18.48 -1.53 10.49
CA THR A 92 17.79 -0.69 11.48
C THR A 92 16.30 -0.60 11.19
N THR A 93 15.48 -0.38 12.21
CA THR A 93 14.03 -0.28 12.09
C THR A 93 13.55 1.11 12.52
N LEU A 94 12.67 1.70 11.73
CA LEU A 94 12.01 2.96 12.03
C LEU A 94 10.59 2.69 12.54
N LYS A 95 10.36 2.86 13.86
CA LYS A 95 9.06 2.61 14.48
C LYS A 95 8.18 3.86 14.54
N LYS A 96 8.78 5.03 14.79
CA LYS A 96 8.03 6.27 14.96
C LYS A 96 7.42 6.74 13.63
N THR A 97 6.12 7.02 13.64
CA THR A 97 5.41 7.59 12.49
C THR A 97 4.79 8.95 12.84
N TYR A 98 5.00 9.92 11.95
CA TYR A 98 4.46 11.27 12.02
C TYR A 98 3.35 11.51 10.97
N ARG A 99 2.98 10.47 10.23
CA ARG A 99 2.02 10.57 9.11
C ARG A 99 0.58 10.50 9.59
N THR A 100 0.28 9.58 10.48
CA THR A 100 -1.09 9.25 10.89
C THR A 100 -1.29 9.41 12.40
N THR A 101 -2.54 9.37 12.85
CA THR A 101 -2.89 9.53 14.26
C THR A 101 -2.77 8.22 15.04
N LYS A 102 -2.69 8.33 16.38
CA LYS A 102 -2.65 7.15 17.28
C LYS A 102 -3.87 6.25 17.11
N GLU A 103 -5.07 6.82 16.94
CA GLU A 103 -6.29 6.03 16.77
C GLU A 103 -6.27 5.22 15.48
N ILE A 104 -5.88 5.84 14.35
CA ILE A 104 -5.80 5.17 13.06
C ILE A 104 -4.74 4.06 13.10
N MET A 105 -3.53 4.35 13.60
CA MET A 105 -2.47 3.36 13.69
C MET A 105 -2.82 2.21 14.63
N LYS A 106 -3.57 2.45 15.70
CA LYS A 106 -4.08 1.39 16.59
C LYS A 106 -4.96 0.38 15.84
N ILE A 107 -5.82 0.87 14.92
CA ILE A 107 -6.62 0.01 14.05
C ILE A 107 -5.71 -0.76 13.08
N ALA A 108 -4.80 -0.06 12.39
CA ALA A 108 -3.85 -0.67 11.46
C ALA A 108 -3.02 -1.78 12.12
N ASN A 109 -2.42 -1.50 13.28
CA ASN A 109 -1.63 -2.46 14.03
C ASN A 109 -2.45 -3.69 14.45
N LYS A 110 -3.72 -3.52 14.83
CA LYS A 110 -4.60 -4.65 15.14
C LYS A 110 -4.96 -5.47 13.90
N VAL A 111 -5.14 -4.83 12.75
CA VAL A 111 -5.39 -5.53 11.48
C VAL A 111 -4.19 -6.37 11.10
N ILE A 112 -2.98 -5.80 11.08
CA ILE A 112 -1.78 -6.51 10.65
C ILE A 112 -1.40 -7.65 11.62
N ASN A 113 -1.77 -7.54 12.89
CA ASN A 113 -1.57 -8.60 13.89
C ASN A 113 -2.43 -9.87 13.66
N ASN A 114 -3.35 -9.87 12.69
CA ASN A 114 -4.04 -11.10 12.27
C ASN A 114 -3.19 -11.95 11.30
N LEU A 115 -2.06 -11.47 10.82
CA LEU A 115 -1.15 -12.29 10.02
C LEU A 115 -0.70 -13.54 10.79
N PRO A 116 -0.37 -14.64 10.09
CA PRO A 116 0.26 -15.81 10.70
C PRO A 116 1.56 -15.44 11.42
N ASP A 117 1.92 -16.18 12.48
CA ASP A 117 3.08 -15.85 13.32
C ASP A 117 4.40 -15.79 12.53
N TYR A 118 4.58 -16.66 11.55
CA TYR A 118 5.77 -16.68 10.69
C TYR A 118 5.91 -15.43 9.80
N GLU A 119 4.81 -14.73 9.49
CA GLU A 119 4.85 -13.46 8.79
C GLU A 119 5.01 -12.28 9.74
N LYS A 120 4.45 -12.36 10.97
CA LYS A 120 4.52 -11.28 11.97
C LYS A 120 5.92 -11.03 12.48
N GLU A 121 6.78 -12.04 12.52
CA GLU A 121 8.14 -11.93 13.06
C GLU A 121 8.93 -10.78 12.44
N PHE A 122 8.61 -10.42 11.20
CA PHE A 122 9.31 -9.39 10.43
C PHE A 122 8.53 -8.07 10.31
N ILE A 123 7.37 -7.98 10.95
CA ILE A 123 6.52 -6.78 10.93
C ILE A 123 6.93 -5.85 12.07
N VAL A 124 7.23 -4.62 11.71
CA VAL A 124 7.47 -3.55 12.68
C VAL A 124 6.20 -2.72 12.84
N LEU A 125 5.60 -2.79 14.02
CA LEU A 125 4.39 -2.01 14.32
C LEU A 125 4.73 -0.52 14.42
N GLY A 126 3.93 0.31 13.75
CA GLY A 126 4.09 1.76 13.79
C GLY A 126 3.73 2.35 15.16
N GLU A 127 4.59 3.24 15.67
CA GLU A 127 4.40 4.01 16.90
C GLU A 127 4.05 5.47 16.54
N PRO A 128 2.77 5.85 16.48
CA PRO A 128 2.37 7.18 16.05
C PRO A 128 2.63 8.23 17.12
N VAL A 129 3.11 9.38 16.67
CA VAL A 129 3.37 10.55 17.55
C VAL A 129 2.13 11.45 17.64
N ILE A 130 1.35 11.56 16.55
CA ILE A 130 0.20 12.48 16.48
C ILE A 130 -0.96 11.95 17.32
N ASP A 131 -1.35 12.71 18.34
CA ASP A 131 -2.52 12.43 19.18
C ASP A 131 -3.69 13.33 18.76
N ARG A 132 -4.66 12.76 18.05
CA ARG A 132 -5.87 13.43 17.61
C ARG A 132 -7.06 12.53 17.92
N LYS A 133 -8.01 13.04 18.68
CA LYS A 133 -9.25 12.31 19.04
C LYS A 133 -10.26 12.29 17.88
N ASN A 134 -11.12 11.29 17.90
CA ASN A 134 -12.19 11.09 16.91
C ASN A 134 -11.66 11.02 15.47
N SER A 135 -10.49 10.38 15.30
CA SER A 135 -9.89 10.18 13.99
C SER A 135 -10.49 8.97 13.23
N VAL A 136 -11.16 8.06 13.93
CA VAL A 136 -11.74 6.86 13.36
C VAL A 136 -13.27 6.86 13.53
N TYR A 137 -13.96 6.55 12.44
CA TYR A 137 -15.41 6.34 12.41
C TYR A 137 -15.70 4.98 11.75
N CYS A 138 -16.40 4.10 12.44
CA CYS A 138 -16.72 2.76 11.94
C CYS A 138 -18.23 2.53 12.07
N LYS A 139 -18.90 2.15 10.97
CA LYS A 139 -20.35 2.04 10.94
C LYS A 139 -20.84 0.86 10.10
N HIS A 140 -21.74 0.09 10.67
CA HIS A 140 -22.59 -0.84 9.89
C HIS A 140 -23.59 -0.03 9.06
N ILE A 141 -23.75 -0.38 7.80
CA ILE A 141 -24.69 0.25 6.88
C ILE A 141 -25.54 -0.81 6.18
N GLU A 142 -26.77 -0.42 5.83
CA GLU A 142 -27.65 -1.27 5.04
C GLU A 142 -27.14 -1.38 3.59
N GLU A 143 -27.39 -2.52 2.99
CA GLU A 143 -27.14 -2.75 1.58
C GLU A 143 -27.90 -1.73 0.72
N GLY A 144 -27.22 -1.10 -0.24
CA GLY A 144 -27.78 0.00 -1.04
C GLY A 144 -27.62 1.40 -0.46
N SER A 145 -27.28 1.57 0.83
CA SER A 145 -27.06 2.89 1.44
C SER A 145 -25.62 3.41 1.34
N LEU A 146 -24.69 2.60 0.78
CA LEU A 146 -23.25 2.89 0.76
C LEU A 146 -22.94 4.27 0.16
N ILE A 147 -23.44 4.57 -1.03
CA ILE A 147 -23.13 5.84 -1.73
C ILE A 147 -23.64 7.05 -0.96
N LYS A 148 -24.82 6.95 -0.36
CA LYS A 148 -25.37 7.99 0.50
C LYS A 148 -24.44 8.26 1.69
N ASN A 149 -24.04 7.21 2.41
CA ASN A 149 -23.14 7.33 3.56
C ASN A 149 -21.77 7.90 3.16
N ILE A 150 -21.18 7.42 2.06
CA ILE A 150 -19.92 7.96 1.52
C ILE A 150 -20.07 9.46 1.24
N ASN A 151 -21.14 9.88 0.55
CA ASN A 151 -21.36 11.29 0.22
C ASN A 151 -21.53 12.16 1.46
N GLU A 152 -22.26 11.70 2.48
CA GLU A 152 -22.41 12.40 3.75
C GLU A 152 -21.04 12.64 4.43
N ARG A 153 -20.16 11.62 4.45
CA ARG A 153 -18.80 11.75 5.02
C ARG A 153 -17.93 12.71 4.21
N ILE A 154 -18.01 12.66 2.88
CA ILE A 154 -17.29 13.61 2.02
C ILE A 154 -17.71 15.05 2.33
N MET A 155 -19.01 15.30 2.45
CA MET A 155 -19.52 16.64 2.76
C MET A 155 -19.03 17.12 4.13
N GLU A 156 -19.06 16.25 5.14
CA GLU A 156 -18.56 16.56 6.48
C GLU A 156 -17.05 16.86 6.45
N HIS A 157 -16.24 16.05 5.77
CA HIS A 157 -14.81 16.28 5.67
C HIS A 157 -14.48 17.59 4.93
N LYS A 158 -15.18 17.88 3.83
CA LYS A 158 -15.02 19.17 3.14
C LYS A 158 -15.39 20.37 4.01
N LYS A 159 -16.50 20.27 4.76
CA LYS A 159 -16.90 21.30 5.71
C LYS A 159 -15.82 21.54 6.78
N ASN A 160 -15.12 20.50 7.19
CA ASN A 160 -14.00 20.57 8.14
C ASN A 160 -12.65 21.00 7.51
N GLY A 161 -12.63 21.39 6.22
CA GLY A 161 -11.47 21.94 5.53
C GLY A 161 -10.49 20.92 4.97
N TYR A 162 -10.80 19.62 5.00
CA TYR A 162 -9.96 18.60 4.38
C TYR A 162 -10.03 18.67 2.86
N LYS A 163 -8.86 18.56 2.20
CA LYS A 163 -8.73 18.79 0.76
C LYS A 163 -8.57 17.51 -0.05
N SER A 164 -8.01 16.47 0.56
CA SER A 164 -7.69 15.22 -0.09
C SER A 164 -8.46 14.07 0.57
N ILE A 165 -9.40 13.48 -0.17
CA ILE A 165 -10.30 12.43 0.33
C ILE A 165 -10.22 11.23 -0.60
N ALA A 166 -9.85 10.06 -0.07
CA ALA A 166 -9.89 8.82 -0.83
C ALA A 166 -11.06 7.95 -0.41
N ILE A 167 -11.78 7.43 -1.39
CA ILE A 167 -12.71 6.33 -1.22
C ILE A 167 -11.97 5.08 -1.67
N ILE A 168 -11.64 4.18 -0.73
CA ILE A 168 -10.86 2.98 -1.04
C ILE A 168 -11.80 1.78 -1.11
N GLY A 169 -11.85 1.16 -2.30
CA GLY A 169 -12.42 -0.16 -2.52
C GLY A 169 -11.33 -1.24 -2.49
N LYS A 170 -11.70 -2.51 -2.29
CA LYS A 170 -10.75 -3.61 -2.28
C LYS A 170 -10.04 -3.76 -3.63
N ASP A 171 -10.81 -3.72 -4.71
CA ASP A 171 -10.35 -3.95 -6.08
C ASP A 171 -10.92 -2.94 -7.08
N ILE A 172 -10.42 -3.00 -8.33
CA ILE A 172 -10.83 -2.07 -9.39
C ILE A 172 -12.31 -2.25 -9.79
N LYS A 173 -12.87 -3.44 -9.64
CA LYS A 173 -14.28 -3.71 -9.98
C LYS A 173 -15.20 -2.97 -9.02
N GLU A 174 -14.94 -3.07 -7.72
CA GLU A 174 -15.65 -2.31 -6.69
C GLU A 174 -15.50 -0.81 -6.89
N CYS A 175 -14.27 -0.35 -7.16
CA CYS A 175 -14.00 1.07 -7.39
C CYS A 175 -14.76 1.64 -8.60
N LYS A 176 -14.84 0.89 -9.70
CA LYS A 176 -15.64 1.30 -10.87
C LYS A 176 -17.13 1.38 -10.56
N GLU A 177 -17.66 0.46 -9.76
CA GLU A 177 -19.06 0.49 -9.37
C GLU A 177 -19.36 1.69 -8.45
N ILE A 178 -18.48 1.96 -7.48
CA ILE A 178 -18.61 3.14 -6.60
C ILE A 178 -18.52 4.43 -7.42
N GLU A 179 -17.54 4.53 -8.30
CA GLU A 179 -17.36 5.72 -9.16
C GLU A 179 -18.59 5.95 -10.04
N LYS A 180 -19.09 4.92 -10.72
CA LYS A 180 -20.30 5.00 -11.55
C LYS A 180 -21.54 5.47 -10.77
N GLN A 181 -21.67 5.06 -9.51
CA GLN A 181 -22.82 5.46 -8.69
C GLN A 181 -22.65 6.87 -8.12
N ILE A 182 -21.45 7.21 -7.61
CA ILE A 182 -21.20 8.50 -6.98
C ILE A 182 -21.15 9.63 -8.01
N SER A 183 -20.73 9.36 -9.25
CA SER A 183 -20.72 10.34 -10.35
C SER A 183 -22.11 10.81 -10.76
N LYS A 184 -23.18 10.10 -10.37
CA LYS A 184 -24.56 10.56 -10.57
C LYS A 184 -24.94 11.73 -9.67
N ILE A 185 -24.23 11.92 -8.57
CA ILE A 185 -24.54 12.92 -7.55
C ILE A 185 -23.38 13.91 -7.31
N ARG A 186 -22.20 13.62 -7.89
CA ARG A 186 -20.99 14.44 -7.75
C ARG A 186 -20.13 14.37 -9.01
N GLU A 187 -19.69 15.52 -9.50
CA GLU A 187 -18.80 15.62 -10.67
C GLU A 187 -17.31 15.71 -10.28
N ASP A 188 -17.01 15.95 -8.98
CA ASP A 188 -15.67 16.22 -8.48
C ASP A 188 -14.94 14.96 -7.98
N VAL A 189 -15.35 13.77 -8.44
CA VAL A 189 -14.78 12.48 -8.07
C VAL A 189 -13.99 11.89 -9.24
N LYS A 190 -12.79 11.37 -8.99
CA LYS A 190 -11.93 10.74 -9.99
C LYS A 190 -11.58 9.31 -9.59
N LEU A 191 -11.68 8.38 -10.54
CA LEU A 191 -11.20 7.01 -10.37
C LEU A 191 -9.72 6.93 -10.76
N ILE A 192 -8.86 6.43 -9.85
CA ILE A 192 -7.44 6.16 -10.11
C ILE A 192 -7.29 4.74 -10.66
N GLN A 193 -6.73 4.59 -11.87
CA GLN A 193 -6.58 3.30 -12.57
C GLN A 193 -5.12 2.91 -12.86
N GLY A 194 -4.16 3.45 -12.12
CA GLY A 194 -2.74 3.13 -12.28
C GLY A 194 -2.02 3.76 -13.48
N LYS A 195 -2.77 4.37 -14.42
CA LYS A 195 -2.20 5.09 -15.58
C LYS A 195 -2.09 6.60 -15.34
N ASP A 196 -2.64 7.08 -14.25
CA ASP A 196 -2.69 8.49 -13.92
C ASP A 196 -1.35 8.93 -13.31
N SER A 197 -0.55 9.63 -14.07
CA SER A 197 0.78 10.11 -13.65
C SER A 197 0.74 11.31 -12.68
N LYS A 198 -0.43 11.89 -12.42
CA LYS A 198 -0.58 13.05 -11.52
C LYS A 198 -1.77 12.88 -10.60
N TYR A 199 -1.49 12.65 -9.32
CA TYR A 199 -2.45 12.80 -8.24
C TYR A 199 -2.64 14.29 -7.95
N ASN A 200 -3.86 14.79 -8.11
CA ASN A 200 -4.23 16.14 -7.67
C ASN A 200 -5.10 16.04 -6.41
N ALA A 201 -4.94 16.99 -5.49
CA ALA A 201 -5.84 17.10 -4.34
C ALA A 201 -7.31 17.13 -4.79
N GLY A 202 -8.19 16.43 -4.07
CA GLY A 202 -9.60 16.29 -4.41
C GLY A 202 -10.18 15.00 -3.85
N ILE A 203 -11.25 14.52 -4.50
CA ILE A 203 -11.88 13.25 -4.12
C ILE A 203 -11.48 12.19 -5.14
N SER A 204 -10.94 11.09 -4.66
CA SER A 204 -10.50 9.99 -5.51
C SER A 204 -11.13 8.67 -5.07
N VAL A 205 -11.49 7.82 -6.03
CA VAL A 205 -11.81 6.40 -5.79
C VAL A 205 -10.59 5.59 -6.17
N VAL A 206 -10.09 4.77 -5.26
CA VAL A 206 -8.78 4.09 -5.41
C VAL A 206 -8.89 2.64 -4.97
N PRO A 207 -8.45 1.66 -5.78
CA PRO A 207 -8.30 0.29 -5.30
C PRO A 207 -7.18 0.19 -4.24
N SER A 208 -7.36 -0.67 -3.23
CA SER A 208 -6.42 -0.81 -2.11
C SER A 208 -4.96 -0.99 -2.55
N TYR A 209 -4.70 -1.80 -3.57
CA TYR A 209 -3.36 -2.07 -4.07
C TYR A 209 -2.71 -0.87 -4.81
N LEU A 210 -3.51 0.05 -5.38
CA LEU A 210 -3.02 1.28 -5.99
C LEU A 210 -2.91 2.45 -5.00
N ALA A 211 -3.49 2.30 -3.80
CA ALA A 211 -3.39 3.31 -2.76
C ALA A 211 -1.98 3.37 -2.13
N LYS A 212 -1.16 2.33 -2.35
CA LYS A 212 0.22 2.30 -1.87
C LYS A 212 1.01 3.50 -2.38
N GLY A 213 1.82 4.12 -1.50
CA GLY A 213 2.58 5.32 -1.82
C GLY A 213 1.77 6.63 -1.84
N LEU A 214 0.43 6.56 -1.84
CA LEU A 214 -0.42 7.75 -1.75
C LEU A 214 -0.74 8.11 -0.30
N GLU A 215 -1.11 9.36 -0.07
CA GLU A 215 -1.50 9.90 1.24
C GLU A 215 -2.70 10.82 1.09
N PHE A 216 -3.66 10.70 2.04
CA PHE A 216 -4.89 11.47 2.00
C PHE A 216 -5.21 12.03 3.38
N ASP A 217 -5.74 13.25 3.43
CA ASP A 217 -6.26 13.82 4.69
C ASP A 217 -7.28 12.88 5.32
N CYS A 218 -8.20 12.37 4.48
CA CYS A 218 -9.28 11.48 4.88
C CYS A 218 -9.33 10.25 3.98
N VAL A 219 -9.55 9.10 4.59
CA VAL A 219 -9.80 7.83 3.88
C VAL A 219 -11.17 7.30 4.28
N ILE A 220 -11.95 6.88 3.29
CA ILE A 220 -13.22 6.19 3.47
C ILE A 220 -13.05 4.78 2.88
N ILE A 221 -13.00 3.76 3.73
CA ILE A 221 -13.02 2.36 3.29
C ILE A 221 -14.48 2.00 3.00
N ALA A 222 -14.76 1.68 1.74
CA ALA A 222 -16.11 1.57 1.24
C ALA A 222 -16.89 0.40 1.87
N ASN A 223 -16.31 -0.79 1.90
CA ASN A 223 -16.97 -1.94 2.48
C ASN A 223 -15.96 -2.95 3.05
N ALA A 224 -15.78 -2.91 4.37
CA ALA A 224 -14.89 -3.82 5.10
C ALA A 224 -15.66 -5.01 5.72
N ASN A 225 -16.51 -5.67 4.93
CA ASN A 225 -17.22 -6.87 5.35
C ASN A 225 -16.36 -8.13 5.18
N ASN A 226 -16.84 -9.27 5.74
CA ASN A 226 -16.08 -10.52 5.76
C ASN A 226 -15.95 -11.20 4.38
N GLU A 227 -16.83 -10.88 3.44
CA GLU A 227 -16.76 -11.40 2.07
C GLU A 227 -15.65 -10.70 1.27
N ARG A 228 -15.43 -9.42 1.57
CA ARG A 228 -14.39 -8.63 0.90
C ARG A 228 -13.02 -8.76 1.55
N TYR A 229 -12.96 -8.67 2.87
CA TYR A 229 -11.70 -8.79 3.61
C TYR A 229 -11.80 -9.99 4.54
N SER A 230 -11.40 -11.15 4.04
CA SER A 230 -11.33 -12.39 4.81
C SER A 230 -10.02 -12.49 5.59
N ASN A 231 -9.93 -13.48 6.50
CA ASN A 231 -8.73 -13.66 7.32
C ASN A 231 -7.64 -14.44 6.53
N ASN A 232 -7.09 -13.81 5.48
CA ASN A 232 -5.91 -14.28 4.75
C ASN A 232 -4.88 -13.16 4.63
N SER A 233 -3.63 -13.52 4.42
CA SER A 233 -2.49 -12.57 4.44
C SER A 233 -2.65 -11.43 3.43
N LEU A 234 -3.17 -11.70 2.24
CA LEU A 234 -3.38 -10.67 1.22
C LEU A 234 -4.42 -9.65 1.66
N ASP A 235 -5.58 -10.11 2.14
CA ASP A 235 -6.67 -9.22 2.58
C ASP A 235 -6.27 -8.40 3.81
N ILE A 236 -5.51 -8.99 4.72
CA ILE A 236 -4.95 -8.30 5.89
C ILE A 236 -4.02 -7.17 5.43
N LYS A 237 -3.07 -7.44 4.53
CA LYS A 237 -2.13 -6.45 4.01
C LYS A 237 -2.84 -5.36 3.19
N LEU A 238 -3.81 -5.73 2.34
CA LEU A 238 -4.60 -4.75 1.58
C LEU A 238 -5.38 -3.80 2.50
N LEU A 239 -6.02 -4.32 3.55
CA LEU A 239 -6.74 -3.50 4.52
C LEU A 239 -5.78 -2.63 5.34
N TYR A 240 -4.64 -3.17 5.75
CA TYR A 240 -3.58 -2.41 6.43
C TYR A 240 -3.07 -1.25 5.57
N VAL A 241 -2.77 -1.51 4.28
CA VAL A 241 -2.37 -0.46 3.34
C VAL A 241 -3.45 0.61 3.23
N ALA A 242 -4.72 0.22 3.04
CA ALA A 242 -5.82 1.17 2.93
C ALA A 242 -5.94 2.07 4.18
N ILE A 243 -5.87 1.49 5.37
CA ILE A 243 -5.96 2.23 6.65
C ILE A 243 -4.79 3.21 6.80
N THR A 244 -3.57 2.77 6.49
CA THR A 244 -2.36 3.60 6.67
C THR A 244 -2.23 4.74 5.67
N ARG A 245 -3.12 4.85 4.69
CA ARG A 245 -3.20 6.00 3.77
C ARG A 245 -3.83 7.22 4.41
N ALA A 246 -4.57 7.05 5.52
CA ALA A 246 -5.24 8.12 6.22
C ALA A 246 -4.27 8.91 7.12
N MET A 247 -4.17 10.22 6.90
CA MET A 247 -3.38 11.11 7.75
C MET A 247 -4.18 11.62 8.95
N SER A 248 -5.44 11.98 8.76
CA SER A 248 -6.24 12.69 9.77
C SER A 248 -7.55 12.00 10.14
N LYS A 249 -8.26 11.43 9.17
CA LYS A 249 -9.57 10.79 9.37
C LYS A 249 -9.65 9.49 8.62
N LEU A 250 -10.23 8.50 9.29
CA LEU A 250 -10.50 7.18 8.73
C LEU A 250 -11.96 6.83 8.98
N ASP A 251 -12.73 6.69 7.91
CA ASP A 251 -14.09 6.18 7.96
C ASP A 251 -14.11 4.75 7.40
N ILE A 252 -14.80 3.85 8.08
CA ILE A 252 -14.91 2.46 7.67
C ILE A 252 -16.38 2.08 7.65
N PHE A 253 -16.87 1.69 6.48
CA PHE A 253 -18.19 1.12 6.32
C PHE A 253 -18.13 -0.39 6.14
N TYR A 254 -19.16 -1.09 6.56
CA TYR A 254 -19.37 -2.50 6.27
C TYR A 254 -20.85 -2.82 6.17
N THR A 255 -21.20 -3.67 5.20
CA THR A 255 -22.52 -4.28 5.06
C THR A 255 -22.50 -5.69 5.63
N ASN A 256 -23.66 -6.27 5.89
CA ASN A 256 -23.78 -7.63 6.38
C ASN A 256 -22.88 -7.91 7.60
N THR A 257 -21.98 -8.86 7.50
CA THR A 257 -21.09 -9.25 8.59
C THR A 257 -19.75 -8.51 8.48
N LYS A 258 -19.39 -7.79 9.53
CA LYS A 258 -18.08 -7.13 9.64
C LYS A 258 -16.95 -8.13 9.45
N SER A 259 -15.88 -7.73 8.77
CA SER A 259 -14.68 -8.54 8.64
C SER A 259 -14.09 -8.89 10.01
N LYS A 260 -13.70 -10.16 10.18
CA LYS A 260 -13.09 -10.68 11.42
C LYS A 260 -11.75 -10.02 11.74
N ILE A 261 -11.05 -9.51 10.74
CA ILE A 261 -9.76 -8.83 10.92
C ILE A 261 -9.92 -7.36 11.33
N LEU A 262 -11.15 -6.81 11.28
CA LEU A 262 -11.42 -5.42 11.62
C LEU A 262 -11.77 -5.27 13.11
N PRO A 263 -10.99 -4.51 13.89
CA PRO A 263 -11.14 -4.44 15.35
C PRO A 263 -12.18 -3.42 15.86
N CYS A 264 -12.79 -2.60 14.98
CA CYS A 264 -13.76 -1.57 15.38
C CYS A 264 -15.21 -2.03 15.39
#